data_7d3289f474157d13845d6bc1bec65117
#
_entry.id   7d3289f474157d13845d6bc1bec65117
#
_cell.length_a   1.000
_cell.length_b   1.000
_cell.length_c   1.000
_cell.angle_alpha   90.00
_cell.angle_beta   90.00
_cell.angle_gamma   90.00
#
_symmetry.space_group_name_H-M   'P 1'
#
loop_
_entity.id
_entity.type
_entity.pdbx_description
1 polymer ?
#
loop_
_entity_poly.entity_id
_entity_poly.type
_entity_poly.pdbx_seq_one_letter_code
_entity_poly.pdbx_strand_id
1 'polypeptide(L)'
;MNKSYTIFISFIVALGGFLLGFDSAVISGAVGGITVYFNMSDWELGFSVGCVIFGAMAGNITAGPLSDKFGRKKVLIITAILFTVSATWSALATGYTEFVIARIIGGIGIGGAILIAPIYIAEVAPPKLRGSLVSLNQLNIVIGISVAYFSNYFLKDLEGESWRWMLGVEAIPAFVYFLALFTVPRSPRWLIQRLNLVKVAEKTLIKIGGKDYA
;
A
#
# COMPACT_ATOMS: atom_id res chain seq x y z
N MET A 1 0.00 -24.13 -16.71
CA MET A 1 -0.06 -22.75 -16.16
C MET A 1 -0.88 -22.75 -14.89
N ASN A 2 -0.32 -22.39 -13.75
CA ASN A 2 -1.05 -22.30 -12.48
C ASN A 2 -1.70 -20.91 -12.34
N LYS A 3 -2.84 -20.71 -13.03
CA LYS A 3 -3.58 -19.45 -13.04
C LYS A 3 -3.96 -18.99 -11.64
N SER A 4 -4.39 -19.92 -10.78
CA SER A 4 -4.83 -19.60 -9.41
C SER A 4 -3.69 -19.01 -8.57
N TYR A 5 -2.49 -19.57 -8.68
CA TYR A 5 -1.32 -19.05 -7.95
C TYR A 5 -0.93 -17.64 -8.43
N THR A 6 -0.93 -17.42 -9.76
CA THR A 6 -0.61 -16.09 -10.32
C THR A 6 -1.63 -15.04 -9.92
N ILE A 7 -2.92 -15.38 -9.95
CA ILE A 7 -3.99 -14.48 -9.50
C ILE A 7 -3.81 -14.18 -8.01
N PHE A 8 -3.54 -15.19 -7.19
CA PHE A 8 -3.37 -15.03 -5.74
C PHE A 8 -2.21 -14.08 -5.39
N ILE A 9 -1.02 -14.28 -5.96
CA ILE A 9 0.12 -13.39 -5.69
C ILE A 9 -0.11 -11.97 -6.24
N SER A 10 -0.78 -11.84 -7.39
CA SER A 10 -1.13 -10.53 -7.95
C SER A 10 -2.15 -9.81 -7.08
N PHE A 11 -3.13 -10.52 -6.53
CA PHE A 11 -4.12 -9.98 -5.60
C PHE A 11 -3.46 -9.47 -4.33
N ILE A 12 -2.55 -10.27 -3.72
CA ILE A 12 -1.79 -9.82 -2.53
C ILE A 12 -1.05 -8.51 -2.83
N VAL A 13 -0.33 -8.44 -3.94
CA VAL A 13 0.44 -7.24 -4.28
C VAL A 13 -0.49 -6.06 -4.56
N ALA A 14 -1.64 -6.29 -5.18
CA ALA A 14 -2.65 -5.28 -5.45
C ALA A 14 -3.35 -4.73 -4.18
N LEU A 15 -3.21 -5.39 -3.00
CA LEU A 15 -3.67 -4.84 -1.73
C LEU A 15 -2.97 -3.53 -1.34
N GLY A 16 -1.79 -3.25 -1.91
CA GLY A 16 -1.17 -1.92 -1.81
C GLY A 16 -2.07 -0.81 -2.38
N GLY A 17 -2.82 -1.11 -3.46
CA GLY A 17 -3.85 -0.22 -3.98
C GLY A 17 -5.04 -0.05 -3.02
N PHE A 18 -5.46 -1.13 -2.36
CA PHE A 18 -6.51 -1.05 -1.32
C PHE A 18 -6.12 -0.08 -0.21
N LEU A 19 -4.89 -0.16 0.31
CA LEU A 19 -4.41 0.74 1.37
C LEU A 19 -4.37 2.19 0.90
N LEU A 20 -3.93 2.45 -0.33
CA LEU A 20 -4.00 3.78 -0.93
C LEU A 20 -5.43 4.32 -0.94
N GLY A 21 -6.39 3.51 -1.42
CA GLY A 21 -7.79 3.92 -1.50
C GLY A 21 -8.38 4.17 -0.11
N PHE A 22 -8.05 3.30 0.84
CA PHE A 22 -8.48 3.40 2.23
C PHE A 22 -7.96 4.69 2.88
N ASP A 23 -6.65 4.93 2.85
CA ASP A 23 -6.01 6.12 3.42
C ASP A 23 -6.58 7.42 2.83
N SER A 24 -6.78 7.44 1.51
CA SER A 24 -7.31 8.63 0.83
C SER A 24 -8.74 8.98 1.24
N ALA A 25 -9.55 8.00 1.63
CA ALA A 25 -10.95 8.20 1.97
C ALA A 25 -11.21 8.27 3.49
N VAL A 26 -10.43 7.56 4.30
CA VAL A 26 -10.64 7.49 5.76
C VAL A 26 -10.50 8.86 6.42
N ILE A 27 -9.60 9.69 5.92
CA ILE A 27 -9.37 11.04 6.44
C ILE A 27 -10.63 11.90 6.42
N SER A 28 -11.52 11.70 5.43
CA SER A 28 -12.74 12.49 5.30
C SER A 28 -13.68 12.35 6.51
N GLY A 29 -13.72 11.16 7.13
CA GLY A 29 -14.50 10.95 8.36
C GLY A 29 -13.84 11.53 9.60
N ALA A 30 -12.51 11.59 9.60
CA ALA A 30 -11.73 12.07 10.75
C ALA A 30 -11.59 13.60 10.80
N VAL A 31 -11.82 14.32 9.68
CA VAL A 31 -11.61 15.78 9.55
C VAL A 31 -12.23 16.56 10.70
N GLY A 32 -13.50 16.34 11.02
CA GLY A 32 -14.17 17.07 12.10
C GLY A 32 -13.49 16.88 13.47
N GLY A 33 -13.16 15.63 13.78
CA GLY A 33 -12.52 15.28 15.05
C GLY A 33 -11.10 15.84 15.20
N ILE A 34 -10.27 15.69 14.15
CA ILE A 34 -8.88 16.20 14.17
C ILE A 34 -8.82 17.74 14.25
N THR A 35 -9.73 18.43 13.55
CA THR A 35 -9.81 19.89 13.56
C THR A 35 -10.07 20.41 14.98
N VAL A 36 -11.04 19.82 15.67
CA VAL A 36 -11.38 20.19 17.05
C VAL A 36 -10.27 19.81 18.02
N TYR A 37 -9.73 18.59 17.91
CA TYR A 37 -8.74 18.08 18.85
C TYR A 37 -7.42 18.88 18.81
N PHE A 38 -6.92 19.18 17.61
CA PHE A 38 -5.66 19.94 17.45
C PHE A 38 -5.89 21.45 17.32
N ASN A 39 -7.14 21.93 17.43
CA ASN A 39 -7.51 23.34 17.25
C ASN A 39 -6.93 23.95 15.98
N MET A 40 -7.13 23.24 14.86
CA MET A 40 -6.54 23.60 13.55
C MET A 40 -7.26 24.79 12.90
N SER A 41 -6.47 25.69 12.33
CA SER A 41 -6.95 26.63 11.34
C SER A 41 -7.27 25.92 10.02
N ASP A 42 -8.04 26.56 9.12
CA ASP A 42 -8.36 26.01 7.80
C ASP A 42 -7.12 25.67 6.97
N TRP A 43 -6.06 26.49 7.11
CA TRP A 43 -4.78 26.22 6.46
C TRP A 43 -4.09 24.97 7.00
N GLU A 44 -4.01 24.83 8.32
CA GLU A 44 -3.42 23.65 8.96
C GLU A 44 -4.18 22.39 8.62
N LEU A 45 -5.50 22.45 8.59
CA LEU A 45 -6.34 21.35 8.15
C LEU A 45 -6.03 20.97 6.70
N GLY A 46 -6.06 21.94 5.79
CA GLY A 46 -5.75 21.70 4.38
C GLY A 46 -4.35 21.09 4.18
N PHE A 47 -3.36 21.59 4.92
CA PHE A 47 -2.00 21.07 4.88
C PHE A 47 -1.93 19.64 5.45
N SER A 48 -2.59 19.36 6.57
CA SER A 48 -2.57 18.03 7.20
C SER A 48 -3.19 16.94 6.32
N VAL A 49 -4.22 17.29 5.55
CA VAL A 49 -4.83 16.39 4.56
C VAL A 49 -3.94 16.25 3.32
N GLY A 50 -3.39 17.35 2.82
CA GLY A 50 -2.62 17.38 1.57
C GLY A 50 -1.15 16.94 1.71
N CYS A 51 -0.56 16.97 2.91
CA CYS A 51 0.86 16.66 3.11
C CYS A 51 1.27 15.24 2.68
N VAL A 52 0.32 14.30 2.66
CA VAL A 52 0.49 12.95 2.14
C VAL A 52 1.02 12.96 0.69
N ILE A 53 0.61 13.93 -0.12
CA ILE A 53 1.05 14.06 -1.52
C ILE A 53 2.56 14.31 -1.59
N PHE A 54 3.12 15.14 -0.71
CA PHE A 54 4.57 15.36 -0.67
C PHE A 54 5.32 14.08 -0.31
N GLY A 55 4.79 13.33 0.66
CA GLY A 55 5.31 12.00 0.98
C GLY A 55 5.23 11.05 -0.22
N ALA A 56 4.10 11.02 -0.92
CA ALA A 56 3.90 10.16 -2.09
C ALA A 56 4.84 10.50 -3.25
N MET A 57 5.11 11.79 -3.49
CA MET A 57 6.12 12.22 -4.47
C MET A 57 7.52 11.69 -4.10
N ALA A 58 7.94 11.87 -2.84
CA ALA A 58 9.22 11.35 -2.35
C ALA A 58 9.30 9.82 -2.46
N GLY A 59 8.25 9.12 -2.05
CA GLY A 59 8.14 7.68 -2.14
C GLY A 59 8.22 7.17 -3.59
N ASN A 60 7.52 7.83 -4.51
CA ASN A 60 7.52 7.46 -5.93
C ASN A 60 8.91 7.64 -6.57
N ILE A 61 9.59 8.77 -6.31
CA ILE A 61 10.92 9.04 -6.83
C ILE A 61 11.96 8.03 -6.31
N THR A 62 11.87 7.67 -5.04
CA THR A 62 12.86 6.79 -4.39
C THR A 62 12.58 5.31 -4.61
N ALA A 63 11.33 4.89 -4.77
CA ALA A 63 10.95 3.49 -4.88
C ALA A 63 11.51 2.80 -6.13
N GLY A 64 11.60 3.49 -7.27
CA GLY A 64 12.18 2.96 -8.50
C GLY A 64 13.61 2.45 -8.29
N PRO A 65 14.57 3.34 -8.00
CA PRO A 65 15.97 2.97 -7.74
C PRO A 65 16.14 1.94 -6.61
N LEU A 66 15.36 2.06 -5.52
CA LEU A 66 15.38 1.09 -4.42
C LEU A 66 14.91 -0.29 -4.87
N SER A 67 13.86 -0.36 -5.70
CA SER A 67 13.34 -1.63 -6.20
C SER A 67 14.29 -2.31 -7.18
N ASP A 68 15.05 -1.54 -7.94
CA ASP A 68 16.09 -2.07 -8.82
C ASP A 68 17.27 -2.63 -8.01
N LYS A 69 17.64 -1.98 -6.91
CA LYS A 69 18.75 -2.41 -6.04
C LYS A 69 18.37 -3.59 -5.15
N PHE A 70 17.25 -3.53 -4.46
CA PHE A 70 16.85 -4.47 -3.41
C PHE A 70 15.79 -5.49 -3.84
N GLY A 71 15.14 -5.26 -4.98
CA GLY A 71 14.06 -6.07 -5.52
C GLY A 71 12.67 -5.58 -5.10
N ARG A 72 11.69 -5.82 -5.99
CA ARG A 72 10.31 -5.32 -5.85
C ARG A 72 9.67 -5.75 -4.53
N LYS A 73 9.80 -7.03 -4.17
CA LYS A 73 9.23 -7.58 -2.93
C LYS A 73 9.69 -6.85 -1.67
N LYS A 74 10.98 -6.54 -1.55
CA LYS A 74 11.52 -5.86 -0.36
C LYS A 74 10.96 -4.43 -0.25
N VAL A 75 10.84 -3.72 -1.37
CA VAL A 75 10.27 -2.37 -1.36
C VAL A 75 8.80 -2.42 -0.97
N LEU A 76 8.02 -3.37 -1.49
CA LEU A 76 6.62 -3.55 -1.06
C LEU A 76 6.49 -3.87 0.43
N ILE A 77 7.40 -4.67 1.00
CA ILE A 77 7.42 -4.91 2.45
C ILE A 77 7.71 -3.61 3.23
N ILE A 78 8.66 -2.80 2.76
CA ILE A 78 8.96 -1.50 3.37
C ILE A 78 7.73 -0.59 3.30
N THR A 79 7.05 -0.52 2.16
CA THR A 79 5.81 0.29 2.03
C THR A 79 4.72 -0.17 2.98
N ALA A 80 4.54 -1.48 3.17
CA ALA A 80 3.58 -2.03 4.11
C ALA A 80 3.90 -1.67 5.58
N ILE A 81 5.18 -1.66 5.94
CA ILE A 81 5.64 -1.18 7.26
C ILE A 81 5.32 0.30 7.43
N LEU A 82 5.63 1.13 6.42
CA LEU A 82 5.35 2.57 6.46
C LEU A 82 3.86 2.86 6.61
N PHE A 83 2.98 2.11 5.93
CA PHE A 83 1.54 2.20 6.12
C PHE A 83 1.13 1.86 7.55
N THR A 84 1.60 0.73 8.09
CA THR A 84 1.24 0.28 9.44
C THR A 84 1.70 1.29 10.48
N VAL A 85 2.93 1.80 10.35
CA VAL A 85 3.49 2.82 11.25
C VAL A 85 2.70 4.12 11.15
N SER A 86 2.42 4.59 9.94
CA SER A 86 1.67 5.82 9.71
C SER A 86 0.27 5.76 10.31
N ALA A 87 -0.50 4.70 10.03
CA ALA A 87 -1.85 4.53 10.55
C ALA A 87 -1.86 4.50 12.08
N THR A 88 -0.96 3.72 12.67
CA THR A 88 -0.85 3.61 14.13
C THR A 88 -0.42 4.95 14.76
N TRP A 89 0.57 5.61 14.19
CA TRP A 89 1.08 6.87 14.71
C TRP A 89 0.07 8.01 14.53
N SER A 90 -0.60 8.09 13.38
CA SER A 90 -1.67 9.08 13.15
C SER A 90 -2.81 8.94 14.18
N ALA A 91 -3.19 7.70 14.51
CA ALA A 91 -4.21 7.42 15.52
C ALA A 91 -3.77 7.79 16.95
N LEU A 92 -2.48 7.67 17.25
CA LEU A 92 -1.91 7.94 18.58
C LEU A 92 -1.35 9.36 18.73
N ALA A 93 -1.34 10.16 17.68
CA ALA A 93 -0.76 11.50 17.69
C ALA A 93 -1.42 12.38 18.77
N THR A 94 -0.57 13.08 19.54
CA THR A 94 -0.99 14.00 20.61
C THR A 94 -0.84 15.46 20.19
N GLY A 95 -0.08 15.72 19.13
CA GLY A 95 0.16 17.06 18.58
C GLY A 95 0.02 17.12 17.06
N TYR A 96 -0.31 18.31 16.56
CA TYR A 96 -0.44 18.59 15.13
C TYR A 96 0.79 18.15 14.32
N THR A 97 1.99 18.51 14.77
CA THR A 97 3.24 18.20 14.07
C THR A 97 3.47 16.69 13.97
N GLU A 98 3.18 15.96 15.03
CA GLU A 98 3.28 14.48 15.03
C GLU A 98 2.32 13.88 14.00
N PHE A 99 1.08 14.37 13.97
CA PHE A 99 0.07 13.93 13.02
C PHE A 99 0.55 14.17 11.57
N VAL A 100 1.04 15.36 11.25
CA VAL A 100 1.56 15.70 9.91
C VAL A 100 2.74 14.80 9.53
N ILE A 101 3.69 14.56 10.44
CA ILE A 101 4.83 13.67 10.17
C ILE A 101 4.35 12.26 9.87
N ALA A 102 3.42 11.73 10.67
CA ALA A 102 2.85 10.41 10.45
C ALA A 102 2.18 10.31 9.07
N ARG A 103 1.42 11.33 8.65
CA ARG A 103 0.79 11.41 7.32
C ARG A 103 1.81 11.45 6.17
N ILE A 104 2.90 12.19 6.31
CA ILE A 104 3.98 12.21 5.31
C ILE A 104 4.64 10.84 5.17
N ILE A 105 4.86 10.13 6.29
CA ILE A 105 5.41 8.76 6.27
C ILE A 105 4.46 7.80 5.54
N GLY A 106 3.15 7.90 5.79
CA GLY A 106 2.14 7.16 5.03
C GLY A 106 2.21 7.46 3.54
N GLY A 107 2.34 8.74 3.20
CA GLY A 107 2.53 9.18 1.83
C GLY A 107 3.72 8.50 1.15
N ILE A 108 4.87 8.39 1.81
CA ILE A 108 6.05 7.68 1.25
C ILE A 108 5.68 6.21 0.95
N GLY A 109 4.96 5.55 1.84
CA GLY A 109 4.41 4.20 1.61
C GLY A 109 3.51 4.13 0.39
N ILE A 110 2.56 5.09 0.28
CA ILE A 110 1.64 5.25 -0.86
C ILE A 110 2.42 5.34 -2.18
N GLY A 111 3.35 6.31 -2.28
CA GLY A 111 4.11 6.53 -3.50
C GLY A 111 4.91 5.30 -3.94
N GLY A 112 5.53 4.61 -2.98
CA GLY A 112 6.25 3.36 -3.25
C GLY A 112 5.33 2.25 -3.74
N ALA A 113 4.17 2.04 -3.11
CA ALA A 113 3.23 1.00 -3.47
C ALA A 113 2.60 1.23 -4.84
N ILE A 114 2.18 2.47 -5.15
CA ILE A 114 1.59 2.85 -6.44
C ILE A 114 2.51 2.49 -7.61
N LEU A 115 3.82 2.76 -7.47
CA LEU A 115 4.79 2.49 -8.51
C LEU A 115 5.12 1.00 -8.61
N ILE A 116 5.41 0.36 -7.48
CA ILE A 116 6.03 -0.97 -7.48
C ILE A 116 5.01 -2.10 -7.65
N ALA A 117 3.78 -1.95 -7.16
CA ALA A 117 2.78 -3.01 -7.26
C ALA A 117 2.42 -3.35 -8.72
N PRO A 118 2.09 -2.39 -9.61
CA PRO A 118 1.85 -2.69 -11.02
C PRO A 118 3.08 -3.26 -11.74
N ILE A 119 4.28 -2.77 -11.43
CA ILE A 119 5.54 -3.28 -12.01
C ILE A 119 5.72 -4.76 -11.62
N TYR A 120 5.58 -5.10 -10.34
CA TYR A 120 5.71 -6.48 -9.89
C TYR A 120 4.67 -7.38 -10.57
N ILE A 121 3.40 -6.97 -10.60
CA ILE A 121 2.33 -7.72 -11.25
C ILE A 121 2.65 -7.94 -12.73
N ALA A 122 3.11 -6.92 -13.44
CA ALA A 122 3.48 -7.02 -14.85
C ALA A 122 4.67 -7.97 -15.10
N GLU A 123 5.60 -8.09 -14.13
CA GLU A 123 6.77 -8.99 -14.22
C GLU A 123 6.42 -10.47 -13.96
N VAL A 124 5.38 -10.75 -13.17
CA VAL A 124 4.96 -12.12 -12.84
C VAL A 124 3.77 -12.60 -13.67
N ALA A 125 2.98 -11.69 -14.22
CA ALA A 125 1.79 -12.02 -14.97
C ALA A 125 2.09 -12.56 -16.38
N PRO A 126 1.45 -13.67 -16.78
CA PRO A 126 1.50 -14.14 -18.17
C PRO A 126 0.97 -13.07 -19.12
N PRO A 127 1.52 -12.98 -20.37
CA PRO A 127 1.14 -11.92 -21.33
C PRO A 127 -0.37 -11.76 -21.53
N LYS A 128 -1.09 -12.88 -21.62
CA LYS A 128 -2.55 -12.89 -21.83
C LYS A 128 -3.38 -12.34 -20.65
N LEU A 129 -2.85 -12.37 -19.44
CA LEU A 129 -3.55 -11.94 -18.22
C LEU A 129 -2.99 -10.65 -17.62
N ARG A 130 -1.86 -10.14 -18.16
CA ARG A 130 -1.14 -9.01 -17.59
C ARG A 130 -2.02 -7.78 -17.40
N GLY A 131 -2.76 -7.37 -18.44
CA GLY A 131 -3.65 -6.22 -18.37
C GLY A 131 -4.69 -6.37 -17.27
N SER A 132 -5.41 -7.48 -17.23
CA SER A 132 -6.44 -7.75 -16.22
C SER A 132 -5.86 -7.80 -14.79
N LEU A 133 -4.68 -8.39 -14.61
CA LEU A 133 -4.06 -8.49 -13.28
C LEU A 133 -3.52 -7.14 -12.80
N VAL A 134 -3.01 -6.30 -13.69
CA VAL A 134 -2.63 -4.91 -13.35
C VAL A 134 -3.87 -4.09 -12.99
N SER A 135 -4.99 -4.29 -13.69
CA SER A 135 -6.26 -3.60 -13.37
C SER A 135 -6.84 -3.99 -12.01
N LEU A 136 -6.45 -5.14 -11.43
CA LEU A 136 -6.81 -5.50 -10.04
C LEU A 136 -6.32 -4.45 -9.04
N ASN A 137 -5.18 -3.81 -9.30
CA ASN A 137 -4.69 -2.75 -8.43
C ASN A 137 -5.65 -1.57 -8.39
N GLN A 138 -6.19 -1.17 -9.54
CA GLN A 138 -7.18 -0.09 -9.63
C GLN A 138 -8.52 -0.48 -8.97
N LEU A 139 -8.96 -1.72 -9.18
CA LEU A 139 -10.16 -2.23 -8.50
C LEU A 139 -10.01 -2.19 -6.99
N ASN A 140 -8.85 -2.63 -6.47
CA ASN A 140 -8.58 -2.59 -5.04
C ASN A 140 -8.55 -1.17 -4.47
N ILE A 141 -8.10 -0.15 -5.22
CA ILE A 141 -8.20 1.26 -4.79
C ILE A 141 -9.67 1.63 -4.55
N VAL A 142 -10.55 1.32 -5.50
CA VAL A 142 -11.98 1.64 -5.38
C VAL A 142 -12.62 0.89 -4.22
N ILE A 143 -12.27 -0.39 -4.03
CA ILE A 143 -12.74 -1.19 -2.88
C ILE A 143 -12.25 -0.55 -1.58
N GLY A 144 -10.97 -0.14 -1.51
CA GLY A 144 -10.40 0.52 -0.34
C GLY A 144 -11.14 1.80 0.03
N ILE A 145 -11.44 2.66 -0.95
CA ILE A 145 -12.27 3.86 -0.77
C ILE A 145 -13.64 3.48 -0.18
N SER A 146 -14.31 2.50 -0.76
CA SER A 146 -15.64 2.08 -0.32
C SER A 146 -15.59 1.55 1.13
N VAL A 147 -14.63 0.70 1.44
CA VAL A 147 -14.47 0.13 2.79
C VAL A 147 -14.14 1.21 3.82
N ALA A 148 -13.35 2.23 3.46
CA ALA A 148 -13.04 3.36 4.33
C ALA A 148 -14.31 4.15 4.69
N TYR A 149 -15.19 4.44 3.72
CA TYR A 149 -16.47 5.12 4.00
C TYR A 149 -17.37 4.29 4.91
N PHE A 150 -17.48 2.98 4.67
CA PHE A 150 -18.23 2.10 5.57
C PHE A 150 -17.62 2.07 6.97
N SER A 151 -16.31 1.95 7.07
CA SER A 151 -15.58 2.01 8.34
C SER A 151 -15.86 3.29 9.10
N ASN A 152 -15.75 4.45 8.43
CA ASN A 152 -16.07 5.75 9.03
C ASN A 152 -17.53 5.82 9.53
N TYR A 153 -18.47 5.28 8.74
CA TYR A 153 -19.88 5.25 9.12
C TYR A 153 -20.11 4.46 10.41
N PHE A 154 -19.49 3.30 10.58
CA PHE A 154 -19.62 2.49 11.80
C PHE A 154 -18.87 3.06 13.00
N LEU A 155 -17.79 3.82 12.77
CA LEU A 155 -16.94 4.35 13.83
C LEU A 155 -17.32 5.77 14.27
N LYS A 156 -18.17 6.49 13.52
CA LYS A 156 -18.50 7.91 13.79
C LYS A 156 -19.16 8.15 15.13
N ASP A 157 -19.95 7.18 15.61
CA ASP A 157 -20.75 7.29 16.83
C ASP A 157 -20.06 6.69 18.06
N LEU A 158 -18.78 6.32 17.95
CA LEU A 158 -17.99 5.86 19.10
C LEU A 158 -17.77 7.03 20.06
N GLU A 159 -17.98 6.77 21.35
CA GLU A 159 -17.71 7.73 22.41
C GLU A 159 -16.23 8.14 22.45
N GLY A 160 -15.96 9.40 22.71
CA GLY A 160 -14.62 9.96 22.78
C GLY A 160 -14.05 10.37 21.42
N GLU A 161 -12.77 10.06 21.20
CA GLU A 161 -12.03 10.52 20.02
C GLU A 161 -12.21 9.53 18.84
N SER A 162 -13.42 9.44 18.27
CA SER A 162 -13.77 8.51 17.18
C SER A 162 -12.82 8.60 15.97
N TRP A 163 -12.26 9.77 15.70
CA TRP A 163 -11.28 9.98 14.62
C TRP A 163 -10.01 9.11 14.76
N ARG A 164 -9.61 8.80 16.00
CA ARG A 164 -8.46 7.90 16.25
C ARG A 164 -8.74 6.49 15.81
N TRP A 165 -9.95 6.00 16.07
CA TRP A 165 -10.39 4.69 15.63
C TRP A 165 -10.52 4.62 14.10
N MET A 166 -11.04 5.69 13.47
CA MET A 166 -11.13 5.78 12.02
C MET A 166 -9.77 5.64 11.34
N LEU A 167 -8.77 6.40 11.81
CA LEU A 167 -7.41 6.34 11.26
C LEU A 167 -6.69 5.05 11.68
N GLY A 168 -6.88 4.61 12.92
CA GLY A 168 -6.17 3.43 13.48
C GLY A 168 -6.61 2.11 12.85
N VAL A 169 -7.86 1.99 12.42
CA VAL A 169 -8.36 0.75 11.82
C VAL A 169 -7.61 0.38 10.55
N GLU A 170 -7.03 1.35 9.85
CA GLU A 170 -6.18 1.13 8.67
C GLU A 170 -4.93 0.28 8.99
N ALA A 171 -4.44 0.32 10.22
CA ALA A 171 -3.30 -0.49 10.63
C ALA A 171 -3.57 -1.99 10.49
N ILE A 172 -4.83 -2.44 10.61
CA ILE A 172 -5.21 -3.84 10.48
C ILE A 172 -4.94 -4.35 9.05
N PRO A 173 -5.57 -3.79 7.99
CA PRO A 173 -5.30 -4.24 6.63
C PRO A 173 -3.84 -4.00 6.21
N ALA A 174 -3.19 -2.95 6.70
CA ALA A 174 -1.78 -2.69 6.44
C ALA A 174 -0.88 -3.80 7.01
N PHE A 175 -1.14 -4.24 8.24
CA PHE A 175 -0.41 -5.33 8.86
C PHE A 175 -0.69 -6.69 8.18
N VAL A 176 -1.94 -6.95 7.80
CA VAL A 176 -2.30 -8.14 7.00
C VAL A 176 -1.56 -8.13 5.66
N TYR A 177 -1.50 -6.99 4.99
CA TYR A 177 -0.73 -6.83 3.75
C TYR A 177 0.75 -7.12 3.97
N PHE A 178 1.36 -6.57 5.04
CA PHE A 178 2.73 -6.84 5.42
C PHE A 178 3.00 -8.35 5.56
N LEU A 179 2.16 -9.07 6.31
CA LEU A 179 2.29 -10.52 6.49
C LEU A 179 2.09 -11.29 5.16
N ALA A 180 1.08 -10.91 4.38
CA ALA A 180 0.78 -11.56 3.11
C ALA A 180 1.93 -11.45 2.10
N LEU A 181 2.68 -10.34 2.09
CA LEU A 181 3.84 -10.15 1.21
C LEU A 181 4.96 -11.17 1.43
N PHE A 182 5.06 -11.81 2.58
CA PHE A 182 6.05 -12.88 2.80
C PHE A 182 5.76 -14.11 1.93
N THR A 183 4.52 -14.37 1.60
CA THR A 183 4.10 -15.49 0.74
C THR A 183 4.40 -15.24 -0.75
N VAL A 184 4.58 -13.98 -1.13
CA VAL A 184 4.83 -13.55 -2.51
C VAL A 184 6.28 -13.86 -2.88
N PRO A 185 6.58 -14.49 -4.04
CA PRO A 185 7.94 -14.78 -4.48
C PRO A 185 8.67 -13.50 -4.91
N ARG A 186 10.00 -13.58 -5.05
CA ARG A 186 10.76 -12.50 -5.70
C ARG A 186 10.47 -12.46 -7.19
N SER A 187 10.53 -11.26 -7.81
CA SER A 187 10.36 -11.12 -9.25
C SER A 187 11.39 -11.95 -10.02
N PRO A 188 10.96 -12.84 -10.95
CA PRO A 188 11.88 -13.61 -11.78
C PRO A 188 12.79 -12.72 -12.62
N ARG A 189 12.25 -11.64 -13.18
CA ARG A 189 13.00 -10.68 -13.97
C ARG A 189 14.14 -10.05 -13.17
N TRP A 190 13.86 -9.61 -11.95
CA TRP A 190 14.88 -9.01 -11.08
C TRP A 190 15.95 -10.03 -10.66
N LEU A 191 15.55 -11.29 -10.37
CA LEU A 191 16.48 -12.36 -10.01
C LEU A 191 17.50 -12.63 -11.13
N ILE A 192 17.07 -12.59 -12.40
CA ILE A 192 17.95 -12.80 -13.55
C ILE A 192 18.84 -11.57 -13.77
N GLN A 193 18.24 -10.40 -13.88
CA GLN A 193 18.95 -9.17 -14.30
C GLN A 193 19.97 -8.66 -13.27
N ARG A 194 19.68 -8.81 -11.98
CA ARG A 194 20.50 -8.23 -10.91
C ARG A 194 21.36 -9.24 -10.15
N LEU A 195 20.87 -10.44 -9.96
CA LEU A 195 21.55 -11.45 -9.15
C LEU A 195 22.10 -12.61 -9.97
N ASN A 196 21.81 -12.66 -11.26
CA ASN A 196 22.15 -13.76 -12.15
C ASN A 196 21.73 -15.16 -11.61
N LEU A 197 20.64 -15.17 -10.82
CA LEU A 197 20.12 -16.38 -10.17
C LEU A 197 19.09 -17.09 -11.08
N VAL A 198 19.54 -17.54 -12.26
CA VAL A 198 18.69 -18.16 -13.29
C VAL A 198 17.89 -19.34 -12.72
N LYS A 199 18.53 -20.26 -12.00
CA LYS A 199 17.86 -21.44 -11.41
C LYS A 199 16.74 -21.10 -10.41
N VAL A 200 16.88 -19.99 -9.67
CA VAL A 200 15.85 -19.53 -8.72
C VAL A 200 14.70 -18.87 -9.45
N ALA A 201 15.00 -18.09 -10.48
CA ALA A 201 14.00 -17.48 -11.34
C ALA A 201 13.19 -18.54 -12.09
N GLU A 202 13.83 -19.56 -12.65
CA GLU A 202 13.20 -20.70 -13.31
C GLU A 202 12.22 -21.42 -12.38
N LYS A 203 12.62 -21.73 -11.13
CA LYS A 203 11.71 -22.31 -10.13
C LYS A 203 10.46 -21.46 -9.90
N THR A 204 10.63 -20.14 -9.89
CA THR A 204 9.49 -19.21 -9.73
C THR A 204 8.60 -19.20 -10.98
N LEU A 205 9.20 -19.19 -12.17
CA LEU A 205 8.47 -19.27 -13.45
C LEU A 205 7.70 -20.58 -13.59
N ILE A 206 8.30 -21.71 -13.18
CA ILE A 206 7.62 -23.03 -13.17
C ILE A 206 6.39 -22.99 -12.26
N LYS A 207 6.48 -22.36 -11.07
CA LYS A 207 5.33 -22.21 -10.18
C LYS A 207 4.20 -21.37 -10.78
N ILE A 208 4.54 -20.35 -11.55
CA ILE A 208 3.60 -19.41 -12.19
C ILE A 208 2.99 -20.02 -13.45
N GLY A 209 3.83 -20.49 -14.37
CA GLY A 209 3.44 -20.85 -15.74
C GLY A 209 3.53 -22.34 -16.09
N GLY A 210 4.16 -23.15 -15.25
CA GLY A 210 4.52 -24.54 -15.57
C GLY A 210 5.86 -24.64 -16.29
N LYS A 211 6.32 -25.87 -16.56
CA LYS A 211 7.64 -26.13 -17.18
C LYS A 211 7.79 -25.51 -18.58
N ASP A 212 6.72 -25.47 -19.35
CA ASP A 212 6.73 -24.90 -20.72
C ASP A 212 6.81 -23.38 -20.74
N TYR A 213 6.66 -22.72 -19.60
CA TYR A 213 6.71 -21.25 -19.45
C TYR A 213 8.07 -20.77 -18.95
N ALA A 214 8.84 -21.61 -18.32
CA ALA A 214 10.14 -21.30 -17.73
C ALA A 214 11.27 -21.42 -18.73
#